data_3275ba1f642dc0b8069d01e1a6bc4fbc
#
_entry.id   3275ba1f642dc0b8069d01e1a6bc4fbc
#
_cell.length_a   1.000
_cell.length_b   1.000
_cell.length_c   1.000
_cell.angle_alpha   90.00
_cell.angle_beta   90.00
_cell.angle_gamma   90.00
#
_symmetry.space_group_name_H-M   'P 1'
#
loop_
_entity.id
_entity.type
_entity.pdbx_description
1 polymer ?
#
loop_
_entity_poly.entity_id
_entity_poly.type
_entity_poly.pdbx_seq_one_letter_code
_entity_poly.pdbx_strand_id
1 'polypeptide(L)'
;LNAVTGKMQEESSWLYDPFNVFRIRINGQLILFMLIERLLELDCRIIQANTDGVVYIAKEENRSRIQEAITEVEAITQLVFESNDYEAFYQYAINDYFGIIKGYSESKDPNLIEKKGMFITETKLGKGLAPVVIPKAVINYFLTKQPVKEFIMSDKDIRDFVIGQRVAKKFDVYHGSEKVQRINRFYASTNDYYLFKRKYNEKLKGFEFSYQGKKVDVKKYTDINLLTESGVTILNTYDEKPIEHRHINYQYYISKASKIISELTSVQLSLFDDQTC
;
A
#
# COMPACT_ATOMS: atom_id res chain seq x y z
N LEU A 1 -4.42 -21.24 0.54
CA LEU A 1 -5.81 -21.10 1.02
C LEU A 1 -6.54 -19.95 0.34
N ASN A 2 -5.98 -18.75 0.27
CA ASN A 2 -6.62 -17.55 -0.30
C ASN A 2 -7.06 -17.70 -1.78
N ALA A 3 -6.31 -18.47 -2.59
CA ALA A 3 -6.67 -18.72 -3.98
C ALA A 3 -7.91 -19.61 -4.10
N VAL A 4 -8.05 -20.60 -3.22
CA VAL A 4 -9.21 -21.52 -3.19
C VAL A 4 -10.46 -20.77 -2.74
N THR A 5 -10.38 -20.04 -1.63
CA THR A 5 -11.52 -19.23 -1.14
C THR A 5 -11.93 -18.15 -2.13
N GLY A 6 -10.99 -17.56 -2.88
CA GLY A 6 -11.27 -16.65 -3.99
C GLY A 6 -12.08 -17.33 -5.10
N LYS A 7 -11.72 -18.54 -5.48
CA LYS A 7 -12.47 -19.32 -6.49
C LYS A 7 -13.84 -19.80 -6.00
N MET A 8 -13.98 -20.06 -4.71
CA MET A 8 -15.27 -20.39 -4.11
C MET A 8 -16.26 -19.21 -4.10
N GLN A 9 -15.80 -17.97 -4.27
CA GLN A 9 -16.63 -16.77 -4.37
C GLN A 9 -17.03 -16.41 -5.80
N GLU A 10 -16.35 -16.94 -6.80
CA GLU A 10 -16.55 -16.60 -8.21
C GLU A 10 -17.69 -17.46 -8.79
N GLU A 11 -18.84 -16.83 -9.13
CA GLU A 11 -20.03 -17.52 -9.66
C GLU A 11 -19.75 -18.39 -10.90
N SER A 12 -18.76 -18.03 -11.70
CA SER A 12 -18.35 -18.79 -12.87
C SER A 12 -17.43 -19.98 -12.56
N SER A 13 -17.01 -20.13 -11.30
CA SER A 13 -16.09 -21.18 -10.87
C SER A 13 -16.84 -22.49 -10.57
N TRP A 14 -16.26 -23.61 -10.97
CA TRP A 14 -16.76 -24.94 -10.57
C TRP A 14 -16.64 -25.21 -9.05
N LEU A 15 -15.84 -24.40 -8.34
CA LEU A 15 -15.69 -24.43 -6.88
C LEU A 15 -16.67 -23.48 -6.18
N TYR A 16 -17.61 -22.86 -6.90
CA TYR A 16 -18.51 -21.85 -6.33
C TYR A 16 -19.28 -22.39 -5.12
N ASP A 17 -18.98 -21.89 -3.93
CA ASP A 17 -19.62 -22.23 -2.68
C ASP A 17 -19.50 -21.07 -1.67
N PRO A 18 -20.32 -20.03 -1.81
CA PRO A 18 -20.25 -18.85 -0.97
C PRO A 18 -20.60 -19.15 0.51
N PHE A 19 -21.37 -20.20 0.78
CA PHE A 19 -21.73 -20.59 2.13
C PHE A 19 -20.54 -21.14 2.90
N ASN A 20 -19.73 -22.02 2.28
CA ASN A 20 -18.51 -22.49 2.92
C ASN A 20 -17.44 -21.40 3.03
N VAL A 21 -17.36 -20.45 2.10
CA VAL A 21 -16.50 -19.26 2.27
C VAL A 21 -16.91 -18.47 3.52
N PHE A 22 -18.20 -18.25 3.73
CA PHE A 22 -18.70 -17.58 4.91
C PHE A 22 -18.33 -18.34 6.19
N ARG A 23 -18.52 -19.67 6.21
CA ARG A 23 -18.11 -20.52 7.33
C ARG A 23 -16.62 -20.43 7.64
N ILE A 24 -15.77 -20.52 6.63
CA ILE A 24 -14.30 -20.40 6.79
C ILE A 24 -13.93 -19.06 7.42
N ARG A 25 -14.55 -17.97 6.98
CA ARG A 25 -14.28 -16.63 7.51
C ARG A 25 -14.73 -16.47 8.95
N ILE A 26 -15.95 -16.92 9.28
CA ILE A 26 -16.47 -16.84 10.66
C ILE A 26 -15.63 -17.71 11.60
N ASN A 27 -15.31 -18.95 11.20
CA ASN A 27 -14.47 -19.81 12.02
C ASN A 27 -13.08 -19.22 12.24
N GLY A 28 -12.45 -18.64 11.21
CA GLY A 28 -11.16 -17.95 11.35
C GLY A 28 -11.23 -16.78 12.34
N GLN A 29 -12.31 -15.98 12.28
CA GLN A 29 -12.51 -14.89 13.23
C GLN A 29 -12.71 -15.39 14.66
N LEU A 30 -13.49 -16.46 14.85
CA LEU A 30 -13.73 -17.03 16.18
C LEU A 30 -12.46 -17.62 16.79
N ILE A 31 -11.61 -18.27 15.98
CA ILE A 31 -10.30 -18.77 16.41
C ILE A 31 -9.39 -17.63 16.88
N LEU A 32 -9.29 -16.56 16.10
CA LEU A 32 -8.51 -15.39 16.49
C LEU A 32 -9.09 -14.72 17.74
N PHE A 33 -10.41 -14.66 17.87
CA PHE A 33 -11.06 -14.10 19.05
C PHE A 33 -10.72 -14.93 20.31
N MET A 34 -10.77 -16.25 20.23
CA MET A 34 -10.36 -17.14 21.31
C MET A 34 -8.91 -16.93 21.73
N LEU A 35 -7.99 -16.76 20.75
CA LEU A 35 -6.59 -16.43 21.04
C LEU A 35 -6.47 -15.06 21.71
N ILE A 36 -7.19 -14.06 21.23
CA ILE A 36 -7.19 -12.70 21.80
C ILE A 36 -7.65 -12.71 23.26
N GLU A 37 -8.72 -13.44 23.59
CA GLU A 37 -9.20 -13.57 24.98
C GLU A 37 -8.11 -14.13 25.88
N ARG A 38 -7.41 -15.19 25.46
CA ARG A 38 -6.27 -15.77 26.21
C ARG A 38 -5.12 -14.79 26.39
N LEU A 39 -4.79 -14.01 25.34
CA LEU A 39 -3.75 -12.99 25.44
C LEU A 39 -4.12 -11.86 26.40
N LEU A 40 -5.39 -11.42 26.40
CA LEU A 40 -5.89 -10.40 27.33
C LEU A 40 -5.86 -10.89 28.79
N GLU A 41 -6.20 -12.16 29.08
CA GLU A 41 -6.06 -12.78 30.41
C GLU A 41 -4.61 -12.80 30.92
N LEU A 42 -3.63 -12.67 30.02
CA LEU A 42 -2.20 -12.62 30.30
C LEU A 42 -1.63 -11.17 30.29
N ASP A 43 -2.51 -10.16 30.42
CA ASP A 43 -2.16 -8.74 30.39
C ASP A 43 -1.43 -8.30 29.10
N CYS A 44 -1.69 -8.99 27.98
CA CYS A 44 -1.20 -8.53 26.70
C CYS A 44 -2.03 -7.37 26.17
N ARG A 45 -1.36 -6.37 25.60
CA ARG A 45 -2.03 -5.26 24.89
C ARG A 45 -2.16 -5.61 23.41
N ILE A 46 -3.36 -5.77 22.93
CA ILE A 46 -3.62 -6.01 21.51
C ILE A 46 -3.46 -4.70 20.73
N ILE A 47 -2.57 -4.72 19.75
CA ILE A 47 -2.29 -3.58 18.86
C ILE A 47 -3.12 -3.66 17.60
N GLN A 48 -3.21 -4.85 17.02
CA GLN A 48 -3.93 -5.10 15.77
C GLN A 48 -4.52 -6.51 15.77
N ALA A 49 -5.72 -6.64 15.24
CA ALA A 49 -6.29 -7.91 14.82
C ALA A 49 -6.85 -7.75 13.40
N ASN A 50 -6.51 -8.65 12.51
CA ASN A 50 -7.03 -8.70 11.15
C ASN A 50 -7.69 -10.06 10.88
N THR A 51 -7.90 -10.44 9.61
CA THR A 51 -8.59 -11.70 9.24
C THR A 51 -7.82 -12.97 9.60
N ASP A 52 -6.50 -12.90 9.73
CA ASP A 52 -5.59 -14.05 9.79
C ASP A 52 -4.44 -13.89 10.80
N GLY A 53 -4.43 -12.82 11.58
CA GLY A 53 -3.37 -12.60 12.56
C GLY A 53 -3.72 -11.56 13.63
N VAL A 54 -2.96 -11.59 14.71
CA VAL A 54 -3.00 -10.63 15.80
C VAL A 54 -1.59 -10.13 16.13
N VAL A 55 -1.46 -8.83 16.34
CA VAL A 55 -0.21 -8.21 16.83
C VAL A 55 -0.49 -7.69 18.25
N TYR A 56 0.39 -8.02 19.16
CA TYR A 56 0.25 -7.65 20.57
C TYR A 56 1.59 -7.27 21.20
N ILE A 57 1.51 -6.53 22.29
CA ILE A 57 2.65 -6.25 23.17
C ILE A 57 2.46 -7.06 24.44
N ALA A 58 3.53 -7.71 24.89
CA ALA A 58 3.56 -8.51 26.11
C ALA A 58 4.81 -8.23 26.90
N LYS A 59 4.73 -8.45 28.23
CA LYS A 59 5.88 -8.47 29.10
C LYS A 59 6.68 -9.76 28.90
N GLU A 60 8.01 -9.69 28.92
CA GLU A 60 8.89 -10.84 28.73
C GLU A 60 8.62 -11.95 29.76
N GLU A 61 8.27 -11.59 30.98
CA GLU A 61 7.90 -12.54 32.04
C GLU A 61 6.71 -13.45 31.70
N ASN A 62 5.81 -12.99 30.83
CA ASN A 62 4.62 -13.75 30.40
C ASN A 62 4.87 -14.64 29.17
N ARG A 63 6.07 -14.62 28.60
CA ARG A 63 6.38 -15.32 27.33
C ARG A 63 6.04 -16.81 27.36
N SER A 64 6.40 -17.50 28.42
CA SER A 64 6.14 -18.94 28.58
C SER A 64 4.63 -19.22 28.63
N ARG A 65 3.88 -18.44 29.43
CA ARG A 65 2.42 -18.57 29.56
C ARG A 65 1.68 -18.26 28.25
N ILE A 66 2.19 -17.29 27.49
CA ILE A 66 1.65 -16.96 26.17
C ILE A 66 1.86 -18.12 25.20
N GLN A 67 3.05 -18.74 25.20
CA GLN A 67 3.32 -19.91 24.37
C GLN A 67 2.44 -21.09 24.74
N GLU A 68 2.18 -21.31 26.03
CA GLU A 68 1.23 -22.32 26.51
C GLU A 68 -0.18 -22.04 25.99
N ALA A 69 -0.66 -20.80 26.10
CA ALA A 69 -1.97 -20.40 25.60
C ALA A 69 -2.12 -20.59 24.09
N ILE A 70 -1.08 -20.24 23.31
CA ILE A 70 -1.05 -20.49 21.85
C ILE A 70 -1.16 -21.99 21.58
N THR A 71 -0.36 -22.83 22.28
CA THR A 71 -0.37 -24.28 22.11
C THR A 71 -1.72 -24.89 22.47
N GLU A 72 -2.42 -24.39 23.50
CA GLU A 72 -3.79 -24.81 23.83
C GLU A 72 -4.77 -24.52 22.69
N VAL A 73 -4.70 -23.33 22.10
CA VAL A 73 -5.57 -22.94 20.97
C VAL A 73 -5.24 -23.78 19.73
N GLU A 74 -3.97 -24.07 19.46
CA GLU A 74 -3.54 -24.97 18.38
C GLU A 74 -4.09 -26.39 18.57
N ALA A 75 -4.04 -26.91 19.79
CA ALA A 75 -4.56 -28.24 20.12
C ALA A 75 -6.09 -28.33 19.90
N ILE A 76 -6.83 -27.30 20.25
CA ILE A 76 -8.30 -27.23 20.08
C ILE A 76 -8.67 -27.10 18.59
N THR A 77 -7.96 -26.25 17.86
CA THR A 77 -8.31 -25.88 16.49
C THR A 77 -7.68 -26.75 15.42
N GLN A 78 -6.67 -27.53 15.78
CA GLN A 78 -5.81 -28.32 14.87
C GLN A 78 -5.13 -27.43 13.81
N LEU A 79 -4.92 -26.15 14.11
CA LEU A 79 -4.16 -25.20 13.30
C LEU A 79 -2.82 -24.90 13.96
N VAL A 80 -1.84 -24.48 13.18
CA VAL A 80 -0.53 -24.04 13.65
C VAL A 80 -0.44 -22.54 13.44
N PHE A 81 -0.07 -21.80 14.50
CA PHE A 81 0.19 -20.36 14.43
C PHE A 81 1.67 -20.11 14.15
N GLU A 82 1.94 -19.29 13.14
CA GLU A 82 3.27 -18.72 12.93
C GLU A 82 3.39 -17.45 13.75
N SER A 83 4.47 -17.27 14.49
CA SER A 83 4.72 -16.08 15.29
C SER A 83 6.08 -15.48 15.00
N ASN A 84 6.14 -14.14 14.93
CA ASN A 84 7.34 -13.36 14.78
C ASN A 84 7.47 -12.39 15.95
N ASP A 85 8.66 -12.29 16.53
CA ASP A 85 9.01 -11.22 17.46
C ASP A 85 9.49 -10.01 16.66
N TYR A 86 8.98 -8.81 16.96
CA TYR A 86 9.38 -7.57 16.32
C TYR A 86 10.24 -6.70 17.24
N GLU A 87 11.31 -6.12 16.68
CA GLU A 87 12.05 -5.03 17.32
C GLU A 87 11.26 -3.72 17.25
N ALA A 88 10.52 -3.52 16.14
CA ALA A 88 9.64 -2.39 15.94
C ALA A 88 8.53 -2.74 14.95
N PHE A 89 7.35 -2.14 15.15
CA PHE A 89 6.18 -2.33 14.29
C PHE A 89 5.57 -0.96 13.97
N TYR A 90 5.42 -0.67 12.68
CA TYR A 90 4.93 0.61 12.17
C TYR A 90 3.66 0.38 11.37
N GLN A 91 2.53 0.78 11.94
CA GLN A 91 1.21 0.58 11.35
C GLN A 91 0.64 1.91 10.84
N TYR A 92 0.36 1.97 9.55
CA TYR A 92 -0.37 3.06 8.91
C TYR A 92 -1.88 2.77 8.86
N ALA A 93 -2.23 1.54 8.49
CA ALA A 93 -3.58 0.98 8.51
C ALA A 93 -3.52 -0.53 8.75
N ILE A 94 -4.67 -1.17 8.96
CA ILE A 94 -4.75 -2.63 9.25
C ILE A 94 -3.99 -3.48 8.24
N ASN A 95 -4.01 -3.11 6.95
CA ASN A 95 -3.33 -3.83 5.89
C ASN A 95 -2.13 -3.08 5.30
N ASP A 96 -1.74 -1.97 5.89
CA ASP A 96 -0.64 -1.12 5.45
C ASP A 96 0.33 -0.91 6.61
N TYR A 97 1.31 -1.80 6.74
CA TYR A 97 2.31 -1.77 7.81
C TYR A 97 3.65 -2.34 7.36
N PHE A 98 4.68 -2.08 8.15
CA PHE A 98 5.92 -2.83 8.11
C PHE A 98 6.42 -3.12 9.53
N GLY A 99 7.02 -4.29 9.71
CA GLY A 99 7.57 -4.76 10.96
C GLY A 99 9.06 -5.07 10.82
N ILE A 100 9.84 -4.73 11.83
CA ILE A 100 11.26 -5.07 11.90
C ILE A 100 11.36 -6.28 12.82
N ILE A 101 11.63 -7.45 12.23
CA ILE A 101 11.70 -8.72 12.95
C ILE A 101 13.00 -8.75 13.78
N LYS A 102 12.92 -9.36 14.96
CA LYS A 102 14.04 -9.53 15.90
C LYS A 102 15.26 -10.13 15.20
N GLY A 103 16.43 -9.54 15.46
CA GLY A 103 17.70 -9.91 14.81
C GLY A 103 18.07 -9.03 13.60
N TYR A 104 17.18 -8.15 13.16
CA TYR A 104 17.52 -7.18 12.10
C TYR A 104 18.63 -6.21 12.53
N SER A 105 18.56 -5.71 13.75
CA SER A 105 19.55 -4.74 14.26
C SER A 105 20.98 -5.29 14.24
N GLU A 106 21.16 -6.58 14.35
CA GLU A 106 22.44 -7.28 14.31
C GLU A 106 22.87 -7.66 12.91
N SER A 107 21.96 -8.32 12.16
CA SER A 107 22.26 -8.91 10.84
C SER A 107 22.15 -7.97 9.68
N LYS A 108 21.27 -6.94 9.78
CA LYS A 108 20.83 -6.06 8.68
C LYS A 108 20.26 -6.82 7.47
N ASP A 109 19.73 -8.04 7.72
CA ASP A 109 19.13 -8.85 6.66
C ASP A 109 17.79 -8.23 6.20
N PRO A 110 17.64 -7.83 4.93
CA PRO A 110 16.40 -7.26 4.40
C PRO A 110 15.19 -8.20 4.50
N ASN A 111 15.41 -9.52 4.60
CA ASN A 111 14.34 -10.51 4.77
C ASN A 111 13.68 -10.42 6.16
N LEU A 112 14.33 -9.80 7.13
CA LEU A 112 13.77 -9.51 8.45
C LEU A 112 12.93 -8.23 8.50
N ILE A 113 12.59 -7.66 7.36
CA ILE A 113 11.64 -6.55 7.24
C ILE A 113 10.35 -7.08 6.61
N GLU A 114 9.35 -7.33 7.44
CA GLU A 114 8.02 -7.68 6.96
C GLU A 114 7.35 -6.43 6.38
N LYS A 115 6.73 -6.57 5.21
CA LYS A 115 6.06 -5.46 4.50
C LYS A 115 4.70 -5.89 4.02
N LYS A 116 3.67 -5.07 4.30
CA LYS A 116 2.30 -5.32 3.84
C LYS A 116 1.67 -4.08 3.22
N GLY A 117 0.77 -4.31 2.26
CA GLY A 117 0.01 -3.26 1.60
C GLY A 117 0.87 -2.24 0.87
N MET A 118 0.73 -0.96 1.22
CA MET A 118 1.45 0.13 0.58
C MET A 118 2.97 0.10 0.84
N PHE A 119 3.45 -0.66 1.82
CA PHE A 119 4.88 -0.79 2.13
C PHE A 119 5.59 -1.88 1.35
N ILE A 120 4.89 -2.63 0.50
CA ILE A 120 5.51 -3.59 -0.43
C ILE A 120 6.36 -2.81 -1.44
N THR A 121 7.66 -3.09 -1.44
CA THR A 121 8.65 -2.41 -2.31
C THR A 121 8.95 -3.16 -3.60
N GLU A 122 8.30 -4.29 -3.81
CA GLU A 122 8.44 -5.10 -5.02
C GLU A 122 7.35 -4.74 -6.04
N THR A 123 7.74 -4.49 -7.28
CA THR A 123 6.81 -4.19 -8.37
C THR A 123 6.15 -5.46 -8.88
N LYS A 124 4.85 -5.62 -8.64
CA LYS A 124 4.04 -6.69 -9.23
C LYS A 124 3.43 -6.21 -10.55
N LEU A 125 3.90 -6.76 -11.65
CA LEU A 125 3.52 -6.37 -13.03
C LEU A 125 2.02 -6.48 -13.38
N GLY A 126 1.18 -7.10 -12.59
CA GLY A 126 -0.23 -7.37 -12.91
C GLY A 126 -1.26 -6.44 -12.27
N LYS A 127 -0.87 -5.58 -11.33
CA LYS A 127 -1.77 -4.67 -10.60
C LYS A 127 -1.32 -3.23 -10.77
N GLY A 128 -2.17 -2.26 -10.41
CA GLY A 128 -1.82 -0.85 -10.46
C GLY A 128 -0.48 -0.60 -9.76
N LEU A 129 0.42 0.11 -10.42
CA LEU A 129 1.74 0.41 -9.90
C LEU A 129 1.64 1.64 -8.98
N ALA A 130 2.03 1.47 -7.72
CA ALA A 130 2.36 2.60 -6.85
C ALA A 130 3.87 2.88 -6.94
N PRO A 131 4.31 4.12 -6.78
CA PRO A 131 5.74 4.44 -6.86
C PRO A 131 6.45 3.89 -5.62
N VAL A 132 7.30 2.88 -5.82
CA VAL A 132 7.96 2.18 -4.72
C VAL A 132 9.06 2.99 -4.03
N VAL A 133 9.52 4.09 -4.63
CA VAL A 133 10.44 5.03 -4.00
C VAL A 133 9.88 5.62 -2.69
N ILE A 134 8.54 5.79 -2.60
CA ILE A 134 7.90 6.32 -1.39
C ILE A 134 8.04 5.34 -0.21
N PRO A 135 7.52 4.10 -0.26
CA PRO A 135 7.70 3.14 0.83
C PRO A 135 9.16 2.81 1.11
N LYS A 136 10.02 2.73 0.09
CA LYS A 136 11.47 2.57 0.30
C LYS A 136 12.05 3.70 1.17
N ALA A 137 11.73 4.96 0.86
CA ALA A 137 12.20 6.12 1.61
C ALA A 137 11.64 6.15 3.04
N VAL A 138 10.37 5.79 3.24
CA VAL A 138 9.75 5.72 4.57
C VAL A 138 10.45 4.66 5.43
N ILE A 139 10.58 3.43 4.93
CA ILE A 139 11.25 2.34 5.64
C ILE A 139 12.70 2.73 5.95
N ASN A 140 13.44 3.24 4.97
CA ASN A 140 14.83 3.70 5.17
C ASN A 140 14.94 4.75 6.26
N TYR A 141 14.02 5.73 6.31
CA TYR A 141 14.01 6.76 7.36
C TYR A 141 13.89 6.14 8.76
N PHE A 142 13.00 5.18 8.97
CA PHE A 142 12.84 4.54 10.26
C PHE A 142 14.04 3.67 10.65
N LEU A 143 14.69 3.03 9.66
CA LEU A 143 15.85 2.17 9.88
C LEU A 143 17.16 2.96 10.12
N THR A 144 17.37 4.07 9.40
CA THR A 144 18.68 4.75 9.35
C THR A 144 18.66 6.20 9.80
N LYS A 145 17.45 6.80 9.92
CA LYS A 145 17.22 8.24 10.15
C LYS A 145 17.74 9.13 9.00
N GLN A 146 18.11 8.56 7.85
CA GLN A 146 18.50 9.35 6.67
C GLN A 146 17.33 10.23 6.22
N PRO A 147 17.56 11.51 5.89
CA PRO A 147 16.53 12.40 5.39
C PRO A 147 15.90 11.87 4.11
N VAL A 148 14.56 11.88 4.04
CA VAL A 148 13.76 11.39 2.91
C VAL A 148 14.20 12.02 1.58
N LYS A 149 14.50 13.33 1.61
CA LYS A 149 14.97 14.05 0.42
C LYS A 149 16.24 13.45 -0.15
N GLU A 150 17.23 13.16 0.69
CA GLU A 150 18.51 12.59 0.28
C GLU A 150 18.31 11.20 -0.32
N PHE A 151 17.52 10.35 0.34
CA PHE A 151 17.22 9.01 -0.15
C PHE A 151 16.55 9.06 -1.53
N ILE A 152 15.45 9.82 -1.68
CA ILE A 152 14.69 9.89 -2.95
C ILE A 152 15.54 10.48 -4.09
N MET A 153 16.37 11.49 -3.80
CA MET A 153 17.24 12.09 -4.83
C MET A 153 18.45 11.22 -5.20
N SER A 154 18.83 10.28 -4.35
CA SER A 154 19.92 9.34 -4.63
C SER A 154 19.46 8.11 -5.43
N ASP A 155 18.15 7.83 -5.49
CA ASP A 155 17.63 6.71 -6.25
C ASP A 155 17.79 6.94 -7.76
N LYS A 156 18.41 5.98 -8.45
CA LYS A 156 18.75 6.03 -9.87
C LYS A 156 17.84 5.19 -10.76
N ASP A 157 16.91 4.45 -10.16
CA ASP A 157 16.00 3.62 -10.94
C ASP A 157 14.67 4.33 -11.21
N ILE A 158 14.48 4.77 -12.46
CA ILE A 158 13.22 5.42 -12.85
C ILE A 158 12.00 4.56 -12.59
N ARG A 159 12.13 3.23 -12.55
CA ARG A 159 11.02 2.30 -12.28
C ARG A 159 10.43 2.50 -10.89
N ASP A 160 11.23 2.95 -9.94
CA ASP A 160 10.79 3.21 -8.57
C ASP A 160 9.86 4.42 -8.46
N PHE A 161 9.94 5.34 -9.42
CA PHE A 161 9.10 6.54 -9.50
C PHE A 161 7.81 6.32 -10.30
N VAL A 162 7.66 5.19 -10.97
CA VAL A 162 6.55 4.96 -11.90
C VAL A 162 5.24 4.66 -11.15
N ILE A 163 4.19 5.34 -11.62
CA ILE A 163 2.81 5.16 -11.21
C ILE A 163 2.07 4.51 -12.37
N GLY A 164 1.29 3.47 -12.09
CA GLY A 164 0.43 2.83 -13.08
C GLY A 164 -1.03 3.14 -12.80
N GLN A 165 -1.76 3.56 -13.81
CA GLN A 165 -3.18 3.85 -13.68
C GLN A 165 -4.00 3.21 -14.79
N ARG A 166 -5.11 2.59 -14.39
CA ARG A 166 -6.12 2.03 -15.30
C ARG A 166 -7.41 2.80 -15.17
N VAL A 167 -7.96 3.21 -16.32
CA VAL A 167 -9.23 3.91 -16.41
C VAL A 167 -10.30 3.01 -17.04
N ALA A 168 -11.54 3.06 -16.54
CA ALA A 168 -12.64 2.23 -17.01
C ALA A 168 -12.96 2.51 -18.50
N LYS A 169 -13.45 1.49 -19.22
CA LYS A 169 -13.70 1.51 -20.66
C LYS A 169 -14.61 2.65 -21.15
N LYS A 170 -15.50 3.14 -20.30
CA LYS A 170 -16.44 4.23 -20.61
C LYS A 170 -15.81 5.63 -20.69
N PHE A 171 -14.54 5.76 -20.36
CA PHE A 171 -13.82 7.03 -20.39
C PHE A 171 -12.72 7.03 -21.44
N ASP A 172 -12.52 8.17 -22.07
CA ASP A 172 -11.32 8.50 -22.81
C ASP A 172 -10.31 9.19 -21.90
N VAL A 173 -9.02 8.95 -22.11
CA VAL A 173 -7.92 9.53 -21.32
C VAL A 173 -7.10 10.44 -22.20
N TYR A 174 -6.69 11.56 -21.66
CA TYR A 174 -5.91 12.59 -22.34
C TYR A 174 -4.71 13.01 -21.50
N HIS A 175 -3.60 13.30 -22.17
CA HIS A 175 -2.41 13.95 -21.64
C HIS A 175 -2.25 15.29 -22.37
N GLY A 176 -2.60 16.39 -21.72
CA GLY A 176 -2.77 17.67 -22.41
C GLY A 176 -3.90 17.60 -23.44
N SER A 177 -3.59 17.90 -24.69
CA SER A 177 -4.53 17.82 -25.81
C SER A 177 -4.54 16.46 -26.53
N GLU A 178 -3.62 15.58 -26.21
CA GLU A 178 -3.44 14.29 -26.87
C GLU A 178 -4.25 13.18 -26.19
N LYS A 179 -5.00 12.41 -27.00
CA LYS A 179 -5.69 11.22 -26.51
C LYS A 179 -4.68 10.08 -26.35
N VAL A 180 -4.65 9.49 -25.14
CA VAL A 180 -3.74 8.38 -24.80
C VAL A 180 -4.53 7.12 -24.46
N GLN A 181 -3.83 6.01 -24.29
CA GLN A 181 -4.46 4.75 -23.90
C GLN A 181 -5.07 4.83 -22.49
N ARG A 182 -5.93 3.88 -22.13
CA ARG A 182 -6.61 3.84 -20.84
C ARG A 182 -5.78 3.25 -19.70
N ILE A 183 -4.69 2.61 -20.02
CA ILE A 183 -3.73 2.07 -19.06
C ILE A 183 -2.41 2.77 -19.32
N ASN A 184 -2.01 3.65 -18.42
CA ASN A 184 -0.76 4.39 -18.55
C ASN A 184 0.15 4.13 -17.36
N ARG A 185 1.45 4.09 -17.66
CA ARG A 185 2.53 4.22 -16.71
C ARG A 185 3.14 5.60 -16.89
N PHE A 186 3.40 6.28 -15.80
CA PHE A 186 3.93 7.65 -15.81
C PHE A 186 4.67 7.94 -14.51
N TYR A 187 5.47 8.97 -14.50
CA TYR A 187 6.06 9.53 -13.28
C TYR A 187 5.70 11.01 -13.13
N ALA A 188 5.67 11.50 -11.88
CA ALA A 188 5.43 12.92 -11.62
C ALA A 188 6.55 13.76 -12.20
N SER A 189 6.20 14.77 -13.00
CA SER A 189 7.13 15.63 -13.74
C SER A 189 6.87 17.10 -13.48
N THR A 190 7.89 17.93 -13.65
CA THR A 190 7.79 19.41 -13.52
C THR A 190 7.40 20.09 -14.81
N ASN A 191 7.54 19.44 -15.96
CA ASN A 191 7.45 20.08 -17.29
C ASN A 191 6.26 19.60 -18.13
N ASP A 192 5.53 18.58 -17.70
CA ASP A 192 4.52 17.93 -18.52
C ASP A 192 3.09 18.25 -18.10
N TYR A 193 2.17 17.80 -18.94
CA TYR A 193 0.75 18.01 -18.76
C TYR A 193 0.16 17.01 -17.78
N TYR A 194 -0.99 17.36 -17.21
CA TYR A 194 -1.78 16.46 -16.38
C TYR A 194 -2.47 15.38 -17.21
N LEU A 195 -2.67 14.20 -16.61
CA LEU A 195 -3.61 13.22 -17.13
C LEU A 195 -5.02 13.54 -16.64
N PHE A 196 -5.98 13.41 -17.52
CA PHE A 196 -7.39 13.57 -17.19
C PHE A 196 -8.28 12.62 -17.99
N LYS A 197 -9.47 12.35 -17.50
CA LYS A 197 -10.46 11.49 -18.15
C LYS A 197 -11.69 12.28 -18.54
N ARG A 198 -12.33 11.88 -19.63
CA ARG A 198 -13.61 12.42 -20.12
C ARG A 198 -14.57 11.30 -20.43
N LYS A 199 -15.86 11.54 -20.19
CA LYS A 199 -16.93 10.63 -20.61
C LYS A 199 -17.59 11.20 -21.86
N TYR A 200 -17.70 10.38 -22.89
CA TYR A 200 -18.41 10.75 -24.11
C TYR A 200 -19.91 10.90 -23.83
N ASN A 201 -20.53 11.97 -24.34
CA ASN A 201 -21.96 12.20 -24.25
C ASN A 201 -22.48 12.81 -25.56
N GLU A 202 -23.23 12.02 -26.32
CA GLU A 202 -23.76 12.41 -27.62
C GLU A 202 -24.79 13.55 -27.57
N LYS A 203 -25.42 13.77 -26.40
CA LYS A 203 -26.47 14.80 -26.22
C LYS A 203 -25.93 16.18 -25.96
N LEU A 204 -24.64 16.36 -25.73
CA LEU A 204 -24.05 17.66 -25.47
C LEU A 204 -23.64 18.37 -26.78
N LYS A 205 -24.06 19.61 -26.89
CA LYS A 205 -23.45 20.57 -27.84
C LYS A 205 -22.05 20.89 -27.34
N GLY A 206 -21.09 20.87 -28.25
CA GLY A 206 -19.70 21.10 -27.92
C GLY A 206 -19.42 22.49 -27.35
N PHE A 207 -18.42 22.54 -26.49
CA PHE A 207 -17.78 23.79 -26.07
C PHE A 207 -16.27 23.66 -26.16
N GLU A 208 -15.60 24.76 -26.39
CA GLU A 208 -14.14 24.83 -26.40
C GLU A 208 -13.67 25.33 -25.04
N PHE A 209 -12.60 24.74 -24.49
CA PHE A 209 -11.89 25.32 -23.36
C PHE A 209 -10.39 25.34 -23.64
N SER A 210 -9.70 26.27 -23.02
CA SER A 210 -8.25 26.34 -23.09
C SER A 210 -7.64 25.57 -21.93
N TYR A 211 -6.74 24.64 -22.23
CA TYR A 211 -5.95 23.93 -21.24
C TYR A 211 -4.47 24.09 -21.57
N GLN A 212 -3.73 24.71 -20.66
CA GLN A 212 -2.30 25.06 -20.84
C GLN A 212 -2.04 25.80 -22.18
N GLY A 213 -2.88 26.78 -22.52
CA GLY A 213 -2.74 27.59 -23.74
C GLY A 213 -3.10 26.90 -25.05
N LYS A 214 -3.51 25.61 -25.02
CA LYS A 214 -4.01 24.90 -26.20
C LYS A 214 -5.54 24.82 -26.16
N LYS A 215 -6.20 25.15 -27.27
CA LYS A 215 -7.63 24.92 -27.41
C LYS A 215 -7.92 23.44 -27.49
N VAL A 216 -8.78 22.96 -26.59
CA VAL A 216 -9.24 21.57 -26.56
C VAL A 216 -10.72 21.57 -26.95
N ASP A 217 -11.05 20.96 -28.08
CA ASP A 217 -12.43 20.75 -28.51
C ASP A 217 -13.10 19.70 -27.63
N VAL A 218 -14.06 20.12 -26.81
CA VAL A 218 -14.80 19.27 -25.87
C VAL A 218 -16.16 18.89 -26.44
N LYS A 219 -16.36 19.00 -27.74
CA LYS A 219 -17.59 18.55 -28.38
C LYS A 219 -17.89 17.11 -27.95
N LYS A 220 -19.03 16.91 -27.28
CA LYS A 220 -19.58 15.62 -26.86
C LYS A 220 -18.99 15.00 -25.59
N TYR A 221 -18.26 15.70 -24.75
CA TYR A 221 -17.77 15.15 -23.47
C TYR A 221 -18.37 15.87 -22.26
N THR A 222 -18.89 15.11 -21.32
CA THR A 222 -19.16 15.53 -19.93
C THR A 222 -17.99 15.11 -19.06
N ASP A 223 -17.88 15.67 -17.88
CA ASP A 223 -16.98 15.22 -16.82
C ASP A 223 -15.50 15.21 -17.22
N ILE A 224 -14.85 16.33 -17.08
CA ILE A 224 -13.39 16.42 -17.10
C ILE A 224 -12.93 16.19 -15.66
N ASN A 225 -12.25 15.06 -15.43
CA ASN A 225 -11.70 14.74 -14.13
C ASN A 225 -10.20 14.58 -14.24
N LEU A 226 -9.46 15.33 -13.43
CA LEU A 226 -8.03 15.13 -13.26
C LEU A 226 -7.78 13.74 -12.68
N LEU A 227 -6.76 13.07 -13.21
CA LEU A 227 -6.30 11.76 -12.76
C LEU A 227 -5.01 11.87 -11.95
N THR A 228 -4.29 12.98 -12.07
CA THR A 228 -2.99 13.19 -11.43
C THR A 228 -2.97 14.51 -10.66
N GLU A 229 -2.24 14.55 -9.56
CA GLU A 229 -2.08 15.72 -8.68
C GLU A 229 -0.97 16.67 -9.15
N SER A 230 -0.13 16.22 -10.08
CA SER A 230 0.96 16.99 -10.67
C SER A 230 1.02 16.77 -12.18
N GLY A 231 1.84 17.54 -12.88
CA GLY A 231 2.25 17.22 -14.24
C GLY A 231 2.95 15.85 -14.26
N VAL A 232 2.84 15.14 -15.38
CA VAL A 232 3.40 13.81 -15.53
C VAL A 232 4.06 13.61 -16.88
N THR A 233 5.06 12.75 -16.93
CA THR A 233 5.62 12.20 -18.16
C THR A 233 5.16 10.75 -18.31
N ILE A 234 4.55 10.42 -19.45
CA ILE A 234 4.13 9.05 -19.77
C ILE A 234 5.37 8.19 -20.07
N LEU A 235 5.41 7.02 -19.46
CA LEU A 235 6.48 6.03 -19.63
C LEU A 235 5.87 4.63 -19.82
N ASN A 236 5.09 4.47 -20.88
CA ASN A 236 4.44 3.19 -21.19
C ASN A 236 5.44 2.12 -21.65
N THR A 237 6.56 2.56 -22.23
CA THR A 237 7.71 1.73 -22.61
C THR A 237 8.94 2.28 -21.92
N TYR A 238 9.71 1.42 -21.27
CA TYR A 238 10.97 1.84 -20.69
C TYR A 238 11.98 2.17 -21.79
N ASP A 239 12.71 3.24 -21.55
CA ASP A 239 13.81 3.70 -22.37
C ASP A 239 15.10 3.77 -21.53
N GLU A 240 16.26 3.88 -22.19
CA GLU A 240 17.58 3.94 -21.55
C GLU A 240 17.97 5.38 -21.13
N LYS A 241 17.04 6.34 -21.19
CA LYS A 241 17.31 7.72 -20.81
C LYS A 241 17.75 7.81 -19.35
N PRO A 242 18.91 8.36 -19.04
CA PRO A 242 19.38 8.55 -17.66
C PRO A 242 18.39 9.36 -16.82
N ILE A 243 18.32 9.05 -15.53
CA ILE A 243 17.37 9.69 -14.62
C ILE A 243 17.63 11.19 -14.48
N GLU A 244 18.88 11.62 -14.58
CA GLU A 244 19.32 13.00 -14.51
C GLU A 244 18.78 13.87 -15.65
N HIS A 245 18.44 13.26 -16.77
CA HIS A 245 17.85 13.93 -17.93
C HIS A 245 16.32 13.91 -17.92
N ARG A 246 15.70 13.41 -16.85
CA ARG A 246 14.26 13.38 -16.68
C ARG A 246 13.82 14.50 -15.76
N HIS A 247 12.79 15.22 -16.13
CA HIS A 247 12.24 16.31 -15.33
C HIS A 247 11.35 15.78 -14.19
N ILE A 248 11.93 14.98 -13.29
CA ILE A 248 11.19 14.37 -12.19
C ILE A 248 10.78 15.43 -11.17
N ASN A 249 9.52 15.42 -10.79
CA ASN A 249 9.03 16.22 -9.67
C ASN A 249 9.34 15.50 -8.34
N TYR A 250 10.60 15.57 -7.90
CA TYR A 250 11.04 14.96 -6.63
C TYR A 250 10.20 15.43 -5.43
N GLN A 251 9.76 16.71 -5.44
CA GLN A 251 8.97 17.27 -4.35
C GLN A 251 7.64 16.54 -4.15
N TYR A 252 7.03 16.05 -5.22
CA TYR A 252 5.82 15.22 -5.14
C TYR A 252 6.06 13.97 -4.29
N TYR A 253 7.14 13.23 -4.54
CA TYR A 253 7.46 11.99 -3.81
C TYR A 253 7.92 12.27 -2.38
N ILE A 254 8.74 13.31 -2.18
CA ILE A 254 9.22 13.75 -0.86
C ILE A 254 8.03 14.12 0.03
N SER A 255 7.08 14.92 -0.48
CA SER A 255 5.90 15.34 0.29
C SER A 255 5.04 14.15 0.69
N LYS A 256 4.82 13.18 -0.21
CA LYS A 256 4.05 11.97 0.07
C LYS A 256 4.74 11.11 1.15
N ALA A 257 6.06 10.86 1.02
CA ALA A 257 6.80 10.09 2.02
C ALA A 257 6.84 10.80 3.38
N SER A 258 7.09 12.11 3.41
CA SER A 258 7.12 12.91 4.64
C SER A 258 5.78 12.91 5.36
N LYS A 259 4.66 12.95 4.62
CA LYS A 259 3.32 12.85 5.18
C LYS A 259 3.11 11.50 5.90
N ILE A 260 3.48 10.39 5.26
CA ILE A 260 3.38 9.06 5.87
C ILE A 260 4.21 8.96 7.13
N ILE A 261 5.45 9.47 7.12
CA ILE A 261 6.33 9.50 8.31
C ILE A 261 5.70 10.31 9.44
N SER A 262 5.17 11.49 9.13
CA SER A 262 4.49 12.33 10.12
C SER A 262 3.30 11.62 10.78
N GLU A 263 2.48 10.93 9.99
CA GLU A 263 1.34 10.17 10.48
C GLU A 263 1.79 8.98 11.34
N LEU A 264 2.79 8.21 10.92
CA LEU A 264 3.33 7.10 11.71
C LEU A 264 3.97 7.57 13.03
N THR A 265 4.65 8.72 13.01
CA THR A 265 5.29 9.29 14.23
C THR A 265 4.25 9.82 15.21
N SER A 266 3.16 10.44 14.74
CA SER A 266 2.11 10.98 15.61
C SER A 266 1.36 9.88 16.37
N VAL A 267 1.12 8.74 15.75
CA VAL A 267 0.51 7.57 16.41
C VAL A 267 1.44 6.98 17.47
N GLN A 268 2.75 7.00 17.24
CA GLN A 268 3.73 6.45 18.18
C GLN A 268 3.76 7.24 19.50
N LEU A 269 3.63 8.57 19.46
CA LEU A 269 3.56 9.42 20.66
C LEU A 269 2.34 9.09 21.53
N SER A 270 1.19 8.83 20.94
CA SER A 270 -0.03 8.50 21.68
C SER A 270 0.01 7.10 22.34
N LEU A 271 0.85 6.20 21.87
CA LEU A 271 1.02 4.84 22.43
C LEU A 271 1.94 4.82 23.65
N PHE A 272 2.82 5.81 23.81
CA PHE A 272 3.76 5.91 24.94
C PHE A 272 3.31 6.87 26.04
N ASP A 273 2.44 7.84 25.73
CA ASP A 273 1.96 8.82 26.72
C ASP A 273 1.03 8.24 27.80
N ASP A 274 0.44 7.06 27.57
CA ASP A 274 -0.41 6.35 28.53
C ASP A 274 0.38 5.53 29.60
N GLN A 275 1.71 5.60 29.62
CA GLN A 275 2.53 4.91 30.65
C GLN A 275 2.81 5.75 31.88
N THR A 276 2.21 6.95 32.01
CA THR A 276 2.28 7.78 33.24
C THR A 276 0.89 7.86 33.88
N CYS A 277 0.42 6.76 34.44
CA CYS A 277 -0.57 6.72 35.51
C CYS A 277 -0.30 5.51 36.38
#